data_7268cdea568c052068062efb6611d9fe
#
_entry.id   7268cdea568c052068062efb6611d9fe
#
_cell.length_a   1.000
_cell.length_b   1.000
_cell.length_c   1.000
_cell.angle_alpha   90.00
_cell.angle_beta   90.00
_cell.angle_gamma   90.00
#
_symmetry.space_group_name_H-M   'P 1'
#
loop_
_entity.id
_entity.type
_entity.pdbx_description
1 polymer ?
#
loop_
_entity_poly.entity_id
_entity_poly.type
_entity_poly.pdbx_seq_one_letter_code
_entity_poly.pdbx_strand_id
1 'polypeptide(L)'
;WELQSRRRYDAFPGRLAFPDSASAGKRITLRKFAHPSITLFDVASGVRITGALIEESPDSRYVATFEDAPAHDPLYVAADTLSMIVPRGFVDVASDWRSPANGADYVIISHDLFVSASNRLADHRQQNGLESVVVSVTDIYDEFSGGQVEREAIKDFIHYAYHHWERSPVYILLMGDATYDYRNIIGGGKPSYVPSQYYHARKRGYSPSDYFYT
;
A
#
# COMPACT_ATOMS: atom_id res chain seq x y z
N TRP A 1 -15.43 41.59 0.87
CA TRP A 1 -14.63 41.11 2.00
C TRP A 1 -13.77 39.99 1.50
N GLU A 2 -12.48 40.25 1.28
CA GLU A 2 -11.50 39.25 0.89
C GLU A 2 -10.91 38.66 2.18
N LEU A 3 -11.22 37.39 2.51
CA LEU A 3 -10.65 36.66 3.62
C LEU A 3 -9.26 36.15 3.21
N GLN A 4 -8.21 36.88 3.50
CA GLN A 4 -6.84 36.41 3.41
C GLN A 4 -6.53 35.48 4.58
N SER A 5 -6.59 34.16 4.39
CA SER A 5 -6.14 33.21 5.39
C SER A 5 -4.66 32.91 5.19
N ARG A 6 -3.82 33.15 6.18
CA ARG A 6 -2.41 32.69 6.18
C ARG A 6 -2.40 31.24 6.61
N ARG A 7 -2.12 30.32 5.69
CA ARG A 7 -1.85 28.92 6.04
C ARG A 7 -0.42 28.80 6.58
N ARG A 8 -0.26 28.06 7.67
CA ARG A 8 1.07 27.64 8.17
C ARG A 8 1.37 26.26 7.64
N TYR A 9 2.57 26.10 7.06
CA TYR A 9 3.07 24.85 6.57
C TYR A 9 4.19 24.38 7.51
N ASP A 10 3.82 23.61 8.52
CA ASP A 10 4.73 23.04 9.52
C ASP A 10 5.00 21.58 9.17
N ALA A 11 6.28 21.19 9.00
CA ALA A 11 6.68 19.81 8.77
C ALA A 11 6.53 18.96 10.05
N PHE A 12 6.03 17.70 9.90
CA PHE A 12 5.92 16.75 11.00
C PHE A 12 6.00 15.29 10.52
N PRO A 13 6.84 14.46 11.09
CA PRO A 13 8.18 14.73 11.61
C PRO A 13 9.15 14.95 10.43
N GLY A 14 9.58 16.18 10.20
CA GLY A 14 10.56 16.54 9.15
C GLY A 14 10.08 16.42 7.71
N ARG A 15 8.79 16.12 7.47
CA ARG A 15 8.15 16.03 6.15
C ARG A 15 6.82 16.75 6.12
N LEU A 16 6.43 17.19 4.93
CA LEU A 16 5.18 17.89 4.69
C LEU A 16 4.72 17.62 3.26
N ALA A 17 3.43 17.41 3.08
CA ALA A 17 2.78 17.40 1.76
C ALA A 17 1.56 18.31 1.81
N PHE A 18 1.38 19.17 0.82
CA PHE A 18 0.22 20.07 0.74
C PHE A 18 -0.09 20.46 -0.69
N PRO A 19 -1.37 20.48 -1.07
CA PRO A 19 -1.80 21.04 -2.34
C PRO A 19 -1.83 22.58 -2.26
N ASP A 20 -1.58 23.22 -3.37
CA ASP A 20 -1.78 24.65 -3.57
C ASP A 20 -2.48 24.91 -4.90
N SER A 21 -2.87 26.12 -5.19
CA SER A 21 -3.51 26.49 -6.46
C SER A 21 -2.54 27.21 -7.38
N ALA A 22 -2.73 27.06 -8.68
CA ALA A 22 -2.03 27.82 -9.69
C ALA A 22 -2.12 29.32 -9.42
N SER A 23 -1.01 30.03 -9.49
CA SER A 23 -0.97 31.48 -9.30
C SER A 23 0.33 32.10 -9.81
N ALA A 24 0.28 33.38 -10.08
CA ALA A 24 1.47 34.15 -10.41
C ALA A 24 2.33 34.38 -9.17
N GLY A 25 3.58 33.91 -9.20
CA GLY A 25 4.68 34.18 -8.25
C GLY A 25 4.31 34.21 -6.77
N LYS A 26 4.36 33.06 -6.12
CA LYS A 26 4.18 32.96 -4.67
C LYS A 26 5.50 32.74 -3.96
N ARG A 27 5.66 33.38 -2.80
CA ARG A 27 6.69 33.00 -1.84
C ARG A 27 6.07 32.07 -0.80
N ILE A 28 6.60 30.84 -0.72
CA ILE A 28 6.13 29.77 0.17
C ILE A 28 7.20 29.55 1.22
N THR A 29 6.79 29.54 2.50
CA THR A 29 7.67 29.31 3.64
C THR A 29 7.21 28.09 4.41
N LEU A 30 8.07 27.06 4.45
CA LEU A 30 7.87 25.79 5.15
C LEU A 30 8.73 25.79 6.41
N ARG A 31 8.22 25.26 7.52
CA ARG A 31 8.86 25.40 8.83
C ARG A 31 9.00 24.07 9.54
N LYS A 32 9.81 24.08 10.62
CA LYS A 32 9.97 22.98 11.59
C LYS A 32 10.68 21.74 11.07
N PHE A 33 11.53 21.86 10.07
CA PHE A 33 12.40 20.76 9.71
C PHE A 33 13.49 20.54 10.78
N ALA A 34 13.86 19.29 10.97
CA ALA A 34 14.88 18.90 11.95
C ALA A 34 16.32 19.00 11.39
N HIS A 35 16.46 19.05 10.06
CA HIS A 35 17.77 19.08 9.38
C HIS A 35 17.77 20.08 8.23
N PRO A 36 18.91 20.79 7.96
CA PRO A 36 18.99 21.80 6.89
C PRO A 36 18.92 21.23 5.47
N SER A 37 19.26 19.96 5.29
CA SER A 37 19.20 19.32 3.97
C SER A 37 17.74 18.96 3.65
N ILE A 38 17.03 19.91 3.06
CA ILE A 38 15.62 19.80 2.72
C ILE A 38 15.48 19.62 1.21
N THR A 39 14.74 18.61 0.80
CA THR A 39 14.39 18.36 -0.60
C THR A 39 12.93 18.72 -0.84
N LEU A 40 12.68 19.42 -1.95
CA LEU A 40 11.38 19.92 -2.35
C LEU A 40 11.00 19.38 -3.73
N PHE A 41 9.77 18.94 -3.87
CA PHE A 41 9.18 18.49 -5.13
C PHE A 41 7.80 19.09 -5.34
N ASP A 42 7.47 19.39 -6.57
CA ASP A 42 6.10 19.40 -7.05
C ASP A 42 5.81 18.03 -7.67
N VAL A 43 5.03 17.22 -6.98
CA VAL A 43 4.71 15.85 -7.38
C VAL A 43 3.74 15.84 -8.57
N ALA A 44 2.87 16.86 -8.68
CA ALA A 44 1.92 16.94 -9.78
C ALA A 44 2.62 17.09 -11.14
N SER A 45 3.72 17.83 -11.19
CA SER A 45 4.55 18.00 -12.39
C SER A 45 5.76 17.07 -12.46
N GLY A 46 6.10 16.37 -11.35
CA GLY A 46 7.32 15.56 -11.24
C GLY A 46 8.62 16.39 -11.17
N VAL A 47 8.54 17.66 -10.83
CA VAL A 47 9.67 18.59 -10.83
C VAL A 47 10.26 18.74 -9.44
N ARG A 48 11.59 18.66 -9.35
CA ARG A 48 12.31 19.03 -8.13
C ARG A 48 12.53 20.55 -8.08
N ILE A 49 12.10 21.18 -6.97
CA ILE A 49 12.29 22.59 -6.73
C ILE A 49 13.69 22.81 -6.16
N THR A 50 14.45 23.68 -6.80
CA THR A 50 15.82 24.05 -6.41
C THR A 50 15.90 25.52 -6.05
N GLY A 51 17.00 25.92 -5.34
CA GLY A 51 17.23 27.32 -5.00
C GLY A 51 16.40 27.83 -3.80
N ALA A 52 15.79 26.94 -3.03
CA ALA A 52 15.16 27.34 -1.77
C ALA A 52 16.19 27.90 -0.79
N LEU A 53 15.87 29.01 -0.16
CA LEU A 53 16.64 29.58 0.95
C LEU A 53 16.34 28.76 2.21
N ILE A 54 17.39 28.20 2.82
CA ILE A 54 17.30 27.44 4.06
C ILE A 54 17.92 28.26 5.19
N GLU A 55 17.16 28.51 6.24
CA GLU A 55 17.59 29.31 7.39
C GLU A 55 17.28 28.54 8.68
N GLU A 56 18.13 28.71 9.69
CA GLU A 56 17.85 28.20 11.04
C GLU A 56 16.97 29.21 11.79
N SER A 57 15.90 28.73 12.41
CA SER A 57 15.04 29.56 13.23
C SER A 57 15.47 29.51 14.71
N PRO A 58 15.03 30.46 15.56
CA PRO A 58 15.47 30.57 16.95
C PRO A 58 15.20 29.33 17.82
N ASP A 59 14.31 28.44 17.40
CA ASP A 59 13.99 27.18 18.07
C ASP A 59 14.86 25.98 17.58
N SER A 60 15.99 26.28 16.93
CA SER A 60 16.92 25.29 16.36
C SER A 60 16.24 24.34 15.36
N ARG A 61 15.25 24.84 14.65
CA ARG A 61 14.62 24.17 13.52
C ARG A 61 14.94 24.92 12.23
N TYR A 62 14.74 24.27 11.10
CA TYR A 62 15.04 24.83 9.80
C TYR A 62 13.77 25.26 9.09
N VAL A 63 13.90 26.34 8.33
CA VAL A 63 12.86 26.97 7.52
C VAL A 63 13.34 26.95 6.08
N ALA A 64 12.51 26.48 5.16
CA ALA A 64 12.75 26.53 3.74
C ALA A 64 11.82 27.56 3.09
N THR A 65 12.37 28.52 2.37
CA THR A 65 11.60 29.52 1.63
C THR A 65 11.94 29.42 0.15
N PHE A 66 10.95 29.31 -0.70
CA PHE A 66 11.11 29.29 -2.15
C PHE A 66 10.03 30.12 -2.83
N GLU A 67 10.28 30.51 -4.06
CA GLU A 67 9.32 31.18 -4.92
C GLU A 67 8.94 30.25 -6.07
N ASP A 68 7.65 30.18 -6.35
CA ASP A 68 7.13 29.39 -7.47
C ASP A 68 5.98 30.11 -8.14
N ALA A 69 5.79 29.85 -9.43
CA ALA A 69 4.73 30.41 -10.25
C ALA A 69 4.12 29.27 -11.12
N PRO A 70 3.48 28.28 -10.47
CA PRO A 70 3.00 27.11 -11.18
C PRO A 70 1.86 27.46 -12.14
N ALA A 71 1.93 26.89 -13.35
CA ALA A 71 0.88 27.00 -14.35
C ALA A 71 -0.28 26.01 -14.12
N HIS A 72 -0.16 25.15 -13.12
CA HIS A 72 -1.14 24.12 -12.72
C HIS A 72 -1.28 24.14 -11.19
N ASP A 73 -2.25 23.41 -10.66
CA ASP A 73 -2.40 23.23 -9.21
C ASP A 73 -1.32 22.26 -8.69
N PRO A 74 -0.30 22.75 -7.96
CA PRO A 74 0.81 21.92 -7.53
C PRO A 74 0.45 21.07 -6.32
N LEU A 75 1.12 19.92 -6.19
CA LEU A 75 1.20 19.14 -4.95
C LEU A 75 2.64 19.19 -4.45
N TYR A 76 2.91 20.06 -3.51
CA TYR A 76 4.23 20.21 -2.93
C TYR A 76 4.51 19.13 -1.89
N VAL A 77 5.69 18.52 -1.99
CA VAL A 77 6.23 17.62 -0.97
C VAL A 77 7.60 18.14 -0.55
N ALA A 78 7.80 18.28 0.74
CA ALA A 78 9.05 18.68 1.35
C ALA A 78 9.48 17.63 2.39
N ALA A 79 10.76 17.26 2.38
CA ALA A 79 11.31 16.34 3.36
C ALA A 79 12.75 16.70 3.67
N ASP A 80 13.12 16.65 4.96
CA ASP A 80 14.53 16.70 5.36
C ASP A 80 15.17 15.29 5.31
N THR A 81 16.48 15.23 5.30
CA THR A 81 17.21 13.96 5.18
C THR A 81 16.95 12.98 6.32
N LEU A 82 16.57 13.45 7.52
CA LEU A 82 16.27 12.57 8.65
C LEU A 82 14.90 11.92 8.54
N SER A 83 14.01 12.52 7.77
CA SER A 83 12.65 12.02 7.54
C SER A 83 12.51 11.20 6.25
N MET A 84 13.57 11.11 5.44
CA MET A 84 13.55 10.29 4.23
C MET A 84 13.55 8.80 4.58
N ILE A 85 12.63 8.08 3.97
CA ILE A 85 12.59 6.62 4.06
C ILE A 85 13.56 6.06 3.01
N VAL A 86 14.55 5.31 3.47
CA VAL A 86 15.39 4.54 2.56
C VAL A 86 14.65 3.24 2.23
N PRO A 87 14.24 3.05 0.98
CA PRO A 87 13.56 1.81 0.59
C PRO A 87 14.54 0.64 0.77
N ARG A 88 14.04 -0.46 1.34
CA ARG A 88 14.76 -1.73 1.34
C ARG A 88 14.24 -2.55 0.17
N GLY A 89 15.14 -2.88 -0.75
CA GLY A 89 14.87 -3.83 -1.82
C GLY A 89 15.42 -5.19 -1.45
N PHE A 90 14.69 -6.23 -1.80
CA PHE A 90 15.15 -7.62 -1.81
C PHE A 90 14.78 -8.23 -3.17
N VAL A 91 15.54 -9.23 -3.56
CA VAL A 91 15.22 -9.99 -4.78
C VAL A 91 14.16 -11.00 -4.39
N ASP A 92 13.03 -10.91 -5.04
CA ASP A 92 11.98 -11.91 -4.94
C ASP A 92 12.10 -12.94 -6.07
N VAL A 93 11.62 -14.16 -5.81
CA VAL A 93 11.51 -15.21 -6.84
C VAL A 93 10.13 -15.04 -7.49
N ALA A 94 10.14 -14.60 -8.74
CA ALA A 94 8.91 -14.39 -9.47
C ALA A 94 8.05 -15.68 -9.53
N SER A 95 6.80 -15.56 -9.12
CA SER A 95 5.76 -16.56 -9.35
C SER A 95 5.20 -16.47 -10.78
N ASP A 96 4.39 -17.45 -11.18
CA ASP A 96 3.74 -17.47 -12.51
C ASP A 96 2.30 -17.99 -12.38
N TRP A 97 1.53 -17.40 -11.47
CA TRP A 97 0.14 -17.81 -11.25
C TRP A 97 -0.81 -17.39 -12.36
N ARG A 98 -0.35 -16.49 -13.24
CA ARG A 98 -1.06 -16.13 -14.48
C ARG A 98 -0.80 -17.11 -15.64
N SER A 99 -0.01 -18.17 -15.43
CA SER A 99 0.17 -19.18 -16.46
C SER A 99 -1.09 -20.03 -16.62
N PRO A 100 -1.64 -20.18 -17.82
CA PRO A 100 -2.75 -21.10 -18.08
C PRO A 100 -2.40 -22.57 -17.84
N ALA A 101 -1.11 -22.92 -17.82
CA ALA A 101 -0.65 -24.27 -17.56
C ALA A 101 -0.80 -24.71 -16.08
N ASN A 102 -1.09 -23.76 -15.19
CA ASN A 102 -1.44 -24.06 -13.81
C ASN A 102 -2.76 -24.82 -13.71
N GLY A 103 -2.94 -25.55 -12.62
CA GLY A 103 -4.19 -26.25 -12.36
C GLY A 103 -4.21 -26.93 -11.01
N ALA A 104 -5.37 -26.97 -10.36
CA ALA A 104 -5.58 -27.72 -9.13
C ALA A 104 -7.09 -27.82 -8.82
N ASP A 105 -7.51 -28.92 -8.17
CA ASP A 105 -8.87 -29.03 -7.61
C ASP A 105 -9.01 -28.26 -6.31
N TYR A 106 -7.93 -28.15 -5.53
CA TYR A 106 -7.92 -27.56 -4.20
C TYR A 106 -6.76 -26.56 -4.08
N VAL A 107 -7.10 -25.28 -4.00
CA VAL A 107 -6.12 -24.19 -3.85
C VAL A 107 -6.11 -23.70 -2.40
N ILE A 108 -4.93 -23.65 -1.80
CA ILE A 108 -4.71 -23.11 -0.47
C ILE A 108 -4.00 -21.77 -0.59
N ILE A 109 -4.71 -20.66 -0.40
CA ILE A 109 -4.12 -19.33 -0.33
C ILE A 109 -3.58 -19.12 1.07
N SER A 110 -2.26 -19.05 1.21
CA SER A 110 -1.58 -19.09 2.50
C SER A 110 -0.70 -17.88 2.72
N HIS A 111 -0.73 -17.32 3.92
CA HIS A 111 0.33 -16.43 4.36
C HIS A 111 1.63 -17.22 4.60
N ASP A 112 2.79 -16.61 4.36
CA ASP A 112 4.12 -17.25 4.43
C ASP A 112 4.39 -17.98 5.74
N LEU A 113 3.91 -17.44 6.85
CA LEU A 113 4.02 -18.08 8.17
C LEU A 113 3.33 -19.45 8.27
N PHE A 114 2.38 -19.74 7.39
CA PHE A 114 1.58 -20.96 7.42
C PHE A 114 1.88 -21.93 6.27
N VAL A 115 2.79 -21.59 5.36
CA VAL A 115 3.12 -22.38 4.18
C VAL A 115 3.47 -23.84 4.55
N SER A 116 4.26 -24.06 5.61
CA SER A 116 4.60 -25.41 6.06
C SER A 116 3.38 -26.25 6.49
N ALA A 117 2.41 -25.63 7.16
CA ALA A 117 1.17 -26.29 7.55
C ALA A 117 0.25 -26.50 6.33
N SER A 118 0.22 -25.53 5.43
CA SER A 118 -0.54 -25.59 4.17
C SER A 118 -0.07 -26.71 3.28
N ASN A 119 1.26 -26.89 3.13
CA ASN A 119 1.83 -28.00 2.36
C ASN A 119 1.43 -29.37 2.92
N ARG A 120 1.48 -29.54 4.25
CA ARG A 120 1.01 -30.80 4.87
C ARG A 120 -0.46 -31.09 4.59
N LEU A 121 -1.29 -30.04 4.55
CA LEU A 121 -2.70 -30.19 4.21
C LEU A 121 -2.87 -30.51 2.72
N ALA A 122 -2.12 -29.86 1.84
CA ALA A 122 -2.12 -30.13 0.41
C ALA A 122 -1.75 -31.60 0.13
N ASP A 123 -0.66 -32.09 0.75
CA ASP A 123 -0.23 -33.50 0.66
C ASP A 123 -1.35 -34.46 1.09
N HIS A 124 -2.03 -34.15 2.20
CA HIS A 124 -3.16 -34.93 2.68
C HIS A 124 -4.34 -34.94 1.68
N ARG A 125 -4.63 -33.78 1.06
CA ARG A 125 -5.69 -33.69 0.05
C ARG A 125 -5.32 -34.47 -1.21
N GLN A 126 -4.08 -34.41 -1.65
CA GLN A 126 -3.57 -35.19 -2.79
C GLN A 126 -3.69 -36.70 -2.54
N GLN A 127 -3.38 -37.18 -1.34
CA GLN A 127 -3.58 -38.57 -0.96
C GLN A 127 -5.04 -39.02 -1.04
N ASN A 128 -5.98 -38.08 -0.93
CA ASN A 128 -7.42 -38.32 -1.07
C ASN A 128 -7.95 -38.03 -2.49
N GLY A 129 -7.08 -37.88 -3.47
CA GLY A 129 -7.45 -37.76 -4.87
C GLY A 129 -7.80 -36.33 -5.33
N LEU A 130 -7.51 -35.30 -4.52
CA LEU A 130 -7.65 -33.90 -4.92
C LEU A 130 -6.29 -33.30 -5.29
N GLU A 131 -6.09 -32.95 -6.54
CA GLU A 131 -4.90 -32.21 -6.92
C GLU A 131 -4.87 -30.87 -6.22
N SER A 132 -3.80 -30.63 -5.46
CA SER A 132 -3.77 -29.51 -4.50
C SER A 132 -2.52 -28.66 -4.68
N VAL A 133 -2.67 -27.34 -4.58
CA VAL A 133 -1.57 -26.37 -4.66
C VAL A 133 -1.65 -25.37 -3.52
N VAL A 134 -0.49 -24.94 -3.02
CA VAL A 134 -0.36 -23.85 -2.06
C VAL A 134 0.15 -22.63 -2.79
N VAL A 135 -0.57 -21.53 -2.67
CA VAL A 135 -0.25 -20.24 -3.27
C VAL A 135 0.02 -19.23 -2.15
N SER A 136 1.18 -18.58 -2.17
CA SER A 136 1.47 -17.50 -1.25
C SER A 136 0.56 -16.30 -1.53
N VAL A 137 -0.02 -15.73 -0.49
CA VAL A 137 -0.81 -14.51 -0.64
C VAL A 137 0.06 -13.32 -1.10
N THR A 138 1.36 -13.35 -0.80
CA THR A 138 2.32 -12.33 -1.26
C THR A 138 2.50 -12.41 -2.77
N ASP A 139 2.67 -13.60 -3.34
CA ASP A 139 2.74 -13.80 -4.79
C ASP A 139 1.48 -13.28 -5.50
N ILE A 140 0.31 -13.50 -4.87
CA ILE A 140 -0.95 -12.97 -5.42
C ILE A 140 -0.92 -11.44 -5.46
N TYR A 141 -0.43 -10.79 -4.41
CA TYR A 141 -0.32 -9.33 -4.41
C TYR A 141 0.65 -8.83 -5.48
N ASP A 142 1.77 -9.51 -5.66
CA ASP A 142 2.76 -9.12 -6.67
C ASP A 142 2.20 -9.19 -8.09
N GLU A 143 1.50 -10.29 -8.42
CA GLU A 143 0.96 -10.48 -9.76
C GLU A 143 -0.36 -9.73 -10.03
N PHE A 144 -1.23 -9.55 -9.03
CA PHE A 144 -2.58 -9.04 -9.23
C PHE A 144 -2.83 -7.63 -8.70
N SER A 145 -1.92 -7.07 -7.87
CA SER A 145 -2.04 -5.69 -7.36
C SER A 145 -0.72 -4.92 -7.33
N GLY A 146 0.34 -5.41 -7.99
CA GLY A 146 1.66 -4.75 -8.01
C GLY A 146 2.29 -4.64 -6.63
N GLY A 147 2.15 -5.67 -5.80
CA GLY A 147 2.69 -5.77 -4.45
C GLY A 147 1.87 -5.07 -3.37
N GLN A 148 0.70 -4.54 -3.71
CA GLN A 148 -0.17 -3.91 -2.71
C GLN A 148 -1.06 -4.93 -2.01
N VAL A 149 -1.13 -4.86 -0.68
CA VAL A 149 -2.02 -5.72 0.10
C VAL A 149 -3.47 -5.32 -0.16
N GLU A 150 -4.14 -6.08 -1.02
CA GLU A 150 -5.53 -5.82 -1.45
C GLU A 150 -6.36 -7.11 -1.49
N ARG A 151 -7.58 -7.04 -0.98
CA ARG A 151 -8.53 -8.15 -1.04
C ARG A 151 -8.93 -8.47 -2.48
N GLU A 152 -9.07 -7.42 -3.25
CA GLU A 152 -9.41 -7.46 -4.67
C GLU A 152 -8.42 -8.32 -5.45
N ALA A 153 -7.12 -8.27 -5.12
CA ALA A 153 -6.10 -9.11 -5.74
C ALA A 153 -6.37 -10.61 -5.55
N ILE A 154 -6.81 -11.02 -4.35
CA ILE A 154 -7.16 -12.41 -4.07
C ILE A 154 -8.38 -12.82 -4.89
N LYS A 155 -9.40 -11.95 -4.98
CA LYS A 155 -10.56 -12.20 -5.82
C LYS A 155 -10.20 -12.34 -7.29
N ASP A 156 -9.38 -11.43 -7.80
CA ASP A 156 -8.94 -11.43 -9.20
C ASP A 156 -8.11 -12.67 -9.53
N PHE A 157 -7.25 -13.12 -8.58
CA PHE A 157 -6.53 -14.37 -8.69
C PHE A 157 -7.49 -15.58 -8.79
N ILE A 158 -8.46 -15.69 -7.87
CA ILE A 158 -9.42 -16.81 -7.86
C ILE A 158 -10.24 -16.82 -9.16
N HIS A 159 -10.71 -15.65 -9.58
CA HIS A 159 -11.43 -15.51 -10.85
C HIS A 159 -10.56 -15.91 -12.04
N TYR A 160 -9.29 -15.48 -12.05
CA TYR A 160 -8.34 -15.84 -13.09
C TYR A 160 -8.09 -17.36 -13.13
N ALA A 161 -7.78 -17.96 -11.98
CA ALA A 161 -7.54 -19.38 -11.85
C ALA A 161 -8.75 -20.21 -12.33
N TYR A 162 -9.97 -19.79 -11.95
CA TYR A 162 -11.19 -20.48 -12.35
C TYR A 162 -11.43 -20.45 -13.89
N HIS A 163 -11.13 -19.35 -14.55
CA HIS A 163 -11.44 -19.16 -15.97
C HIS A 163 -10.30 -19.51 -16.92
N HIS A 164 -9.06 -19.53 -16.45
CA HIS A 164 -7.89 -19.60 -17.33
C HIS A 164 -6.94 -20.78 -17.05
N TRP A 165 -6.97 -21.37 -15.86
CA TRP A 165 -6.12 -22.52 -15.57
C TRP A 165 -6.57 -23.78 -16.33
N GLU A 166 -5.64 -24.64 -16.69
CA GLU A 166 -5.93 -25.92 -17.35
C GLU A 166 -6.90 -26.77 -16.52
N ARG A 167 -6.74 -26.76 -15.18
CA ARG A 167 -7.68 -27.35 -14.24
C ARG A 167 -8.21 -26.25 -13.32
N SER A 168 -9.48 -25.91 -13.47
CA SER A 168 -10.14 -24.89 -12.65
C SER A 168 -10.31 -25.38 -11.20
N PRO A 169 -10.02 -24.54 -10.20
CA PRO A 169 -10.21 -24.90 -8.79
C PRO A 169 -11.69 -25.11 -8.45
N VAL A 170 -11.93 -26.16 -7.64
CA VAL A 170 -13.25 -26.49 -7.08
C VAL A 170 -13.36 -25.99 -5.62
N TYR A 171 -12.23 -26.03 -4.92
CA TYR A 171 -12.15 -25.65 -3.52
C TYR A 171 -11.06 -24.61 -3.31
N ILE A 172 -11.40 -23.58 -2.56
CA ILE A 172 -10.45 -22.56 -2.12
C ILE A 172 -10.42 -22.57 -0.59
N LEU A 173 -9.23 -22.65 -0.01
CA LEU A 173 -9.01 -22.47 1.42
C LEU A 173 -8.19 -21.20 1.64
N LEU A 174 -8.67 -20.30 2.48
CA LEU A 174 -7.96 -19.14 2.96
C LEU A 174 -7.25 -19.50 4.28
N MET A 175 -5.92 -19.66 4.24
CA MET A 175 -5.12 -20.07 5.39
C MET A 175 -4.50 -18.85 6.06
N GLY A 176 -5.25 -18.23 6.95
CA GLY A 176 -4.84 -17.07 7.74
C GLY A 176 -6.02 -16.34 8.34
N ASP A 177 -5.81 -15.75 9.51
CA ASP A 177 -6.83 -14.91 10.16
C ASP A 177 -6.80 -13.49 9.57
N ALA A 178 -7.91 -12.79 9.64
CA ALA A 178 -8.10 -11.44 9.13
C ALA A 178 -8.45 -10.45 10.23
N THR A 179 -8.04 -9.20 10.03
CA THR A 179 -8.49 -8.07 10.86
C THR A 179 -9.23 -7.04 10.02
N TYR A 180 -10.05 -6.21 10.67
CA TYR A 180 -10.75 -5.11 10.01
C TYR A 180 -9.77 -4.14 9.33
N ASP A 181 -8.70 -3.78 10.03
CA ASP A 181 -7.61 -2.91 9.52
C ASP A 181 -6.48 -3.75 8.92
N TYR A 182 -6.79 -4.48 7.85
CA TYR A 182 -5.84 -5.41 7.23
C TYR A 182 -4.59 -4.73 6.66
N ARG A 183 -4.63 -3.42 6.39
CA ARG A 183 -3.48 -2.60 5.97
C ARG A 183 -2.74 -1.94 7.14
N ASN A 184 -3.20 -2.14 8.37
CA ASN A 184 -2.66 -1.50 9.57
C ASN A 184 -2.55 0.03 9.48
N ILE A 185 -3.56 0.68 8.87
CA ILE A 185 -3.62 2.14 8.68
C ILE A 185 -3.87 2.83 10.03
N ILE A 186 -4.74 2.25 10.86
CA ILE A 186 -5.06 2.75 12.20
C ILE A 186 -3.87 2.51 13.15
N GLY A 187 -3.11 1.45 12.91
CA GLY A 187 -1.96 1.07 13.72
C GLY A 187 -2.31 0.33 15.01
N GLY A 188 -1.36 -0.44 15.56
CA GLY A 188 -1.51 -1.16 16.83
C GLY A 188 -2.47 -2.36 16.79
N GLY A 189 -2.95 -2.74 15.62
CA GLY A 189 -3.83 -3.88 15.41
C GLY A 189 -3.11 -5.23 15.42
N LYS A 190 -3.89 -6.32 15.43
CA LYS A 190 -3.37 -7.67 15.18
C LYS A 190 -2.97 -7.78 13.71
N PRO A 191 -1.97 -8.61 13.38
CA PRO A 191 -1.62 -8.86 11.98
C PRO A 191 -2.81 -9.49 11.24
N SER A 192 -3.01 -9.06 9.99
CA SER A 192 -3.93 -9.69 9.05
C SER A 192 -3.11 -10.55 8.11
N TYR A 193 -3.39 -11.84 8.07
CA TYR A 193 -2.62 -12.79 7.28
C TYR A 193 -3.22 -13.00 5.89
N VAL A 194 -4.53 -13.23 5.84
CA VAL A 194 -5.32 -13.25 4.60
C VAL A 194 -6.53 -12.34 4.85
N PRO A 195 -6.64 -11.20 4.18
CA PRO A 195 -7.68 -10.22 4.47
C PRO A 195 -9.07 -10.80 4.13
N SER A 196 -10.08 -10.37 4.87
CA SER A 196 -11.48 -10.68 4.64
C SER A 196 -12.27 -9.42 4.32
N GLN A 197 -13.36 -9.54 3.58
CA GLN A 197 -14.29 -8.44 3.35
C GLN A 197 -15.24 -8.28 4.53
N TYR A 198 -15.55 -7.02 4.88
CA TYR A 198 -16.51 -6.71 5.93
C TYR A 198 -17.75 -6.08 5.32
N TYR A 199 -18.91 -6.64 5.70
CA TYR A 199 -20.22 -6.13 5.31
C TYR A 199 -20.97 -5.61 6.54
N HIS A 200 -21.76 -4.57 6.34
CA HIS A 200 -22.63 -4.04 7.39
C HIS A 200 -23.89 -4.92 7.51
N ALA A 201 -23.92 -5.79 8.51
CA ALA A 201 -25.07 -6.59 8.82
C ALA A 201 -26.04 -5.82 9.74
N ARG A 202 -27.32 -5.76 9.35
CA ARG A 202 -28.37 -4.93 9.99
C ARG A 202 -28.49 -5.13 11.51
N LYS A 203 -28.19 -6.33 12.04
CA LYS A 203 -28.31 -6.65 13.46
C LYS A 203 -26.96 -6.81 14.19
N ARG A 204 -25.84 -6.90 13.49
CA ARG A 204 -24.53 -7.23 14.06
C ARG A 204 -23.43 -6.21 13.77
N GLY A 205 -23.75 -5.13 13.06
CA GLY A 205 -22.73 -4.19 12.60
C GLY A 205 -21.85 -4.77 11.50
N TYR A 206 -20.57 -4.41 11.47
CA TYR A 206 -19.64 -4.95 10.49
C TYR A 206 -19.25 -6.40 10.83
N SER A 207 -19.48 -7.29 9.89
CA SER A 207 -19.16 -8.73 10.00
C SER A 207 -18.26 -9.16 8.84
N PRO A 208 -17.19 -9.96 9.10
CA PRO A 208 -16.36 -10.51 8.04
C PRO A 208 -17.15 -11.54 7.22
N SER A 209 -16.81 -11.65 5.95
CA SER A 209 -17.40 -12.63 5.05
C SER A 209 -16.49 -12.94 3.89
N ASP A 210 -16.24 -14.23 3.68
CA ASP A 210 -15.44 -14.73 2.58
C ASP A 210 -16.26 -14.90 1.29
N TYR A 211 -17.57 -14.67 1.36
CA TYR A 211 -18.46 -14.63 0.18
C TYR A 211 -18.01 -13.62 -0.89
N PHE A 212 -17.19 -12.66 -0.50
CA PHE A 212 -16.57 -11.71 -1.43
C PHE A 212 -15.74 -12.38 -2.51
N TYR A 213 -15.13 -13.52 -2.21
CA TYR A 213 -14.20 -14.23 -3.07
C TYR A 213 -14.87 -15.26 -4.01
N THR A 214 -16.18 -15.45 -3.88
CA THR A 214 -16.96 -16.39 -4.71
C THR A 214 -17.59 -15.72 -5.93
#